data_54cda69c9188084144f9b27cab4eb6c9
#
_entry.id   54cda69c9188084144f9b27cab4eb6c9
#
_cell.length_a   1.000
_cell.length_b   1.000
_cell.length_c   1.000
_cell.angle_alpha   90.00
_cell.angle_beta   90.00
_cell.angle_gamma   90.00
#
_symmetry.space_group_name_H-M   'P 1'
#
loop_
_entity.id
_entity.type
_entity.pdbx_description
1 polymer ?
#
loop_
_entity_poly.entity_id
_entity_poly.type
_entity_poly.pdbx_seq_one_letter_code
_entity_poly.pdbx_strand_id
1 'polypeptide(L)'
;FRGAAEGTIRKYLIEEKNYLDAVIGLPANLFFGTSIPTSILVFKKCREDSDNVLFIDASQSFEKGKNQNLLTDEDVDKIVETYRNRETIDKFSYVASLDEIKDNDYNLNIPRYVDTFEEEEPIDLDLVQQQLSDIDKEIADVESEINNYLKELGVLKHDWTHKYSRIKIPRV
;
A
#
# COMPACT_ATOMS: atom_id res chain seq x y z
N PHE A 1 -11.32 2.45 -12.34
CA PHE A 1 -12.22 1.39 -12.83
C PHE A 1 -13.67 1.89 -12.89
N ARG A 2 -14.27 1.92 -14.08
CA ARG A 2 -15.68 2.30 -14.31
C ARG A 2 -16.38 1.27 -15.19
N GLY A 3 -17.66 1.04 -14.93
CA GLY A 3 -18.54 0.18 -15.72
C GLY A 3 -19.22 0.91 -16.87
N ALA A 4 -20.40 0.45 -17.26
CA ALA A 4 -21.23 1.03 -18.32
C ALA A 4 -20.48 1.23 -19.65
N ALA A 5 -20.55 2.40 -20.27
CA ALA A 5 -19.95 2.68 -21.58
C ALA A 5 -18.43 2.48 -21.59
N GLU A 6 -17.72 2.87 -20.54
CA GLU A 6 -16.28 2.68 -20.42
C GLU A 6 -15.90 1.21 -20.31
N GLY A 7 -16.71 0.40 -19.60
CA GLY A 7 -16.55 -1.05 -19.53
C GLY A 7 -16.72 -1.70 -20.90
N THR A 8 -17.70 -1.26 -21.69
CA THR A 8 -17.94 -1.77 -23.05
C THR A 8 -16.78 -1.46 -23.99
N ILE A 9 -16.23 -0.23 -23.94
CA ILE A 9 -15.07 0.16 -24.73
C ILE A 9 -13.85 -0.68 -24.35
N ARG A 10 -13.62 -0.86 -23.05
CA ARG A 10 -12.50 -1.65 -22.53
C ARG A 10 -12.60 -3.11 -23.00
N LYS A 11 -13.78 -3.73 -22.84
CA LYS A 11 -14.03 -5.08 -23.31
C LYS A 11 -13.75 -5.20 -24.82
N TYR A 12 -14.27 -4.29 -25.63
CA TYR A 12 -14.06 -4.28 -27.06
C TYR A 12 -12.56 -4.20 -27.44
N LEU A 13 -11.78 -3.33 -26.75
CA LEU A 13 -10.36 -3.17 -27.03
C LEU A 13 -9.52 -4.39 -26.62
N ILE A 14 -9.96 -5.14 -25.61
CA ILE A 14 -9.26 -6.32 -25.10
C ILE A 14 -9.70 -7.56 -25.84
N GLU A 15 -10.98 -7.88 -25.87
CA GLU A 15 -11.52 -9.13 -26.42
C GLU A 15 -11.56 -9.11 -27.95
N GLU A 16 -12.16 -8.07 -28.56
CA GLU A 16 -12.39 -8.01 -30.00
C GLU A 16 -11.14 -7.57 -30.77
N LYS A 17 -10.37 -6.65 -30.22
CA LYS A 17 -9.20 -6.06 -30.89
C LYS A 17 -7.88 -6.61 -30.40
N ASN A 18 -7.83 -7.20 -29.23
CA ASN A 18 -6.60 -7.66 -28.58
C ASN A 18 -5.48 -6.60 -28.63
N TYR A 19 -5.84 -5.34 -28.33
CA TYR A 19 -4.86 -4.24 -28.42
C TYR A 19 -4.12 -3.95 -27.11
N LEU A 20 -4.72 -4.31 -25.96
CA LEU A 20 -4.08 -4.04 -24.68
C LEU A 20 -2.87 -4.95 -24.47
N ASP A 21 -1.70 -4.35 -24.34
CA ASP A 21 -0.43 -5.05 -24.18
C ASP A 21 0.07 -5.05 -22.74
N ALA A 22 -0.02 -3.91 -22.07
CA ALA A 22 0.35 -3.80 -20.66
C ALA A 22 -0.45 -2.73 -19.90
N VAL A 23 -0.48 -2.90 -18.57
CA VAL A 23 -1.02 -1.95 -17.59
C VAL A 23 0.08 -1.69 -16.57
N ILE A 24 0.53 -0.44 -16.44
CA ILE A 24 1.61 -0.04 -15.55
C ILE A 24 1.07 0.94 -14.53
N GLY A 25 1.07 0.57 -13.27
CA GLY A 25 0.71 1.43 -12.15
C GLY A 25 1.88 2.30 -11.74
N LEU A 26 1.62 3.58 -11.55
CA LEU A 26 2.63 4.57 -11.15
C LEU A 26 2.35 5.07 -9.73
N PRO A 27 3.37 5.59 -9.03
CA PRO A 27 3.22 6.15 -7.70
C PRO A 27 2.17 7.25 -7.61
N ALA A 28 1.57 7.37 -6.44
CA ALA A 28 0.76 8.54 -6.10
C ALA A 28 1.63 9.79 -6.05
N ASN A 29 1.00 10.97 -6.19
CA ASN A 29 1.68 12.26 -6.08
C ASN A 29 2.88 12.43 -7.04
N LEU A 30 2.84 11.80 -8.22
CA LEU A 30 3.87 11.90 -9.25
C LEU A 30 3.67 13.13 -10.15
N PHE A 31 2.41 13.50 -10.43
CA PHE A 31 2.06 14.59 -11.33
C PHE A 31 1.59 15.83 -10.58
N PHE A 32 1.86 17.01 -11.14
CA PHE A 32 1.42 18.28 -10.56
C PHE A 32 -0.11 18.34 -10.41
N GLY A 33 -0.55 18.81 -9.25
CA GLY A 33 -1.96 19.06 -8.97
C GLY A 33 -2.80 17.82 -8.67
N THR A 34 -2.22 16.64 -8.58
CA THR A 34 -2.94 15.43 -8.19
C THR A 34 -2.11 14.55 -7.25
N SER A 35 -2.76 14.07 -6.18
CA SER A 35 -2.19 13.06 -5.28
C SER A 35 -2.66 11.64 -5.62
N ILE A 36 -3.46 11.48 -6.68
CA ILE A 36 -4.02 10.19 -7.06
C ILE A 36 -2.98 9.37 -7.83
N PRO A 37 -2.81 8.07 -7.54
CA PRO A 37 -1.98 7.19 -8.35
C PRO A 37 -2.56 7.10 -9.77
N THR A 38 -1.67 7.05 -10.75
CA THR A 38 -2.03 6.98 -12.17
C THR A 38 -1.57 5.68 -12.78
N SER A 39 -2.10 5.34 -13.95
CA SER A 39 -1.71 4.14 -14.68
C SER A 39 -1.48 4.45 -16.15
N ILE A 40 -0.49 3.81 -16.75
CA ILE A 40 -0.24 3.83 -18.18
C ILE A 40 -0.86 2.57 -18.80
N LEU A 41 -1.69 2.74 -19.81
CA LEU A 41 -2.19 1.65 -20.63
C LEU A 41 -1.41 1.62 -21.95
N VAL A 42 -0.74 0.52 -22.20
CA VAL A 42 0.03 0.32 -23.44
C VAL A 42 -0.84 -0.44 -24.43
N PHE A 43 -1.08 0.17 -25.60
CA PHE A 43 -1.83 -0.43 -26.69
C PHE A 43 -0.95 -0.68 -27.90
N LYS A 44 -1.01 -1.89 -28.45
CA LYS A 44 -0.37 -2.29 -29.71
C LYS A 44 -1.40 -2.79 -30.70
N LYS A 45 -1.44 -2.22 -31.89
CA LYS A 45 -2.35 -2.67 -32.96
C LYS A 45 -1.90 -3.95 -33.67
N CYS A 46 -0.62 -4.26 -33.57
CA CYS A 46 0.00 -5.43 -34.23
C CYS A 46 0.58 -6.36 -33.14
N ARG A 47 -0.31 -6.87 -32.25
CA ARG A 47 0.10 -7.94 -31.35
C ARG A 47 0.06 -9.25 -32.11
N GLU A 48 1.21 -9.90 -32.18
CA GLU A 48 1.35 -11.23 -32.76
C GLU A 48 1.23 -12.25 -31.63
N ASP A 49 0.26 -13.15 -31.71
CA ASP A 49 0.08 -14.38 -30.89
C ASP A 49 0.23 -14.21 -29.37
N SER A 50 -0.10 -13.07 -28.83
CA SER A 50 -0.05 -12.90 -27.37
C SER A 50 -1.44 -12.79 -26.75
N ASP A 51 -1.89 -13.90 -26.16
CA ASP A 51 -3.13 -14.00 -25.40
C ASP A 51 -2.96 -13.61 -23.93
N ASN A 52 -2.09 -12.65 -23.67
CA ASN A 52 -1.80 -12.20 -22.31
C ASN A 52 -1.59 -10.67 -22.22
N VAL A 53 -1.77 -10.12 -21.05
CA VAL A 53 -1.51 -8.72 -20.73
C VAL A 53 -0.58 -8.65 -19.54
N LEU A 54 0.47 -7.83 -19.63
CA LEU A 54 1.40 -7.62 -18.54
C LEU A 54 0.88 -6.54 -17.58
N PHE A 55 0.79 -6.86 -16.31
CA PHE A 55 0.53 -5.91 -15.23
C PHE A 55 1.82 -5.61 -14.48
N ILE A 56 2.13 -4.34 -14.27
CA ILE A 56 3.29 -3.88 -13.49
C ILE A 56 2.78 -2.96 -12.40
N ASP A 57 3.13 -3.24 -11.15
CA ASP A 57 2.88 -2.35 -10.02
C ASP A 57 4.16 -1.62 -9.62
N ALA A 58 4.34 -0.41 -10.11
CA ALA A 58 5.41 0.47 -9.71
C ALA A 58 4.96 1.53 -8.68
N SER A 59 3.85 1.30 -7.97
CA SER A 59 3.29 2.27 -7.02
C SER A 59 4.23 2.61 -5.86
N GLN A 60 5.16 1.70 -5.53
CA GLN A 60 6.17 1.87 -4.48
C GLN A 60 7.55 2.28 -5.03
N SER A 61 7.71 2.35 -6.35
CA SER A 61 8.98 2.71 -7.01
C SER A 61 9.09 4.22 -7.14
N PHE A 62 9.55 4.90 -6.10
CA PHE A 62 9.74 6.35 -6.12
C PHE A 62 10.66 6.85 -5.02
N GLU A 63 11.27 8.00 -5.25
CA GLU A 63 11.90 8.81 -4.22
C GLU A 63 11.00 9.97 -3.80
N LYS A 64 10.97 10.27 -2.49
CA LYS A 64 10.22 11.41 -1.96
C LYS A 64 10.93 12.71 -2.30
N GLY A 65 10.36 13.51 -3.21
CA GLY A 65 10.77 14.87 -3.44
C GLY A 65 10.13 15.86 -2.43
N LYS A 66 10.49 17.13 -2.54
CA LYS A 66 10.00 18.18 -1.61
C LYS A 66 8.49 18.40 -1.72
N ASN A 67 7.93 18.36 -2.93
CA ASN A 67 6.53 18.67 -3.19
C ASN A 67 5.79 17.50 -3.86
N GLN A 68 6.49 16.57 -4.47
CA GLN A 68 5.95 15.42 -5.20
C GLN A 68 6.94 14.27 -5.20
N ASN A 69 6.44 13.07 -5.49
CA ASN A 69 7.27 11.90 -5.69
C ASN A 69 7.96 11.96 -7.05
N LEU A 70 9.12 11.34 -7.17
CA LEU A 70 9.93 11.30 -8.38
C LEU A 70 10.25 9.84 -8.72
N LEU A 71 10.14 9.48 -9.99
CA LEU A 71 10.71 8.23 -10.49
C LEU A 71 12.19 8.47 -10.78
N THR A 72 13.03 7.58 -10.26
CA THR A 72 14.45 7.58 -10.60
C THR A 72 14.68 6.93 -11.97
N ASP A 73 15.86 7.13 -12.55
CA ASP A 73 16.23 6.45 -13.79
C ASP A 73 16.25 4.91 -13.60
N GLU A 74 16.65 4.44 -12.40
CA GLU A 74 16.64 3.02 -12.04
C GLU A 74 15.21 2.46 -11.98
N ASP A 75 14.24 3.21 -11.43
CA ASP A 75 12.83 2.81 -11.43
C ASP A 75 12.27 2.70 -12.85
N VAL A 76 12.61 3.66 -13.70
CA VAL A 76 12.19 3.67 -15.11
C VAL A 76 12.81 2.49 -15.86
N ASP A 77 14.11 2.24 -15.68
CA ASP A 77 14.80 1.13 -16.32
C ASP A 77 14.21 -0.21 -15.87
N LYS A 78 13.94 -0.40 -14.58
CA LYS A 78 13.27 -1.59 -14.05
C LYS A 78 11.90 -1.83 -14.71
N ILE A 79 11.07 -0.79 -14.83
CA ILE A 79 9.77 -0.88 -15.49
C ILE A 79 9.94 -1.29 -16.96
N VAL A 80 10.88 -0.65 -17.67
CA VAL A 80 11.12 -0.88 -19.10
C VAL A 80 11.68 -2.28 -19.36
N GLU A 81 12.62 -2.74 -18.52
CA GLU A 81 13.18 -4.09 -18.63
C GLU A 81 12.12 -5.15 -18.36
N THR A 82 11.33 -5.01 -17.28
CA THR A 82 10.22 -5.91 -16.97
C THR A 82 9.21 -5.96 -18.12
N TYR A 83 8.90 -4.79 -18.73
CA TYR A 83 8.01 -4.71 -19.87
C TYR A 83 8.57 -5.45 -21.10
N ARG A 84 9.88 -5.32 -21.38
CA ARG A 84 10.55 -5.98 -22.51
C ARG A 84 10.64 -7.49 -22.34
N ASN A 85 10.99 -7.93 -21.13
CA ASN A 85 11.19 -9.35 -20.82
C ASN A 85 9.87 -10.07 -20.59
N ARG A 86 8.78 -9.34 -20.28
CA ARG A 86 7.45 -9.88 -19.94
C ARG A 86 7.53 -10.93 -18.83
N GLU A 87 8.22 -10.59 -17.77
CA GLU A 87 8.47 -11.48 -16.64
C GLU A 87 7.40 -11.27 -15.54
N THR A 88 7.00 -12.37 -14.89
CA THR A 88 6.29 -12.32 -13.62
C THR A 88 7.31 -12.21 -12.50
N ILE A 89 7.28 -11.10 -11.77
CA ILE A 89 8.15 -10.81 -10.63
C ILE A 89 7.25 -10.65 -9.41
N ASP A 90 7.56 -11.37 -8.35
CA ASP A 90 6.81 -11.31 -7.10
C ASP A 90 6.64 -9.88 -6.61
N LYS A 91 5.40 -9.53 -6.21
CA LYS A 91 5.00 -8.19 -5.73
C LYS A 91 5.25 -7.02 -6.69
N PHE A 92 5.64 -7.28 -7.94
CA PHE A 92 5.97 -6.22 -8.88
C PHE A 92 5.28 -6.38 -10.25
N SER A 93 5.27 -7.58 -10.83
CA SER A 93 4.66 -7.78 -12.15
C SER A 93 4.01 -9.15 -12.30
N TYR A 94 2.98 -9.21 -13.12
CA TYR A 94 2.25 -10.43 -13.42
C TYR A 94 1.79 -10.44 -14.87
N VAL A 95 1.93 -11.60 -15.53
CA VAL A 95 1.45 -11.81 -16.89
C VAL A 95 0.12 -12.56 -16.84
N ALA A 96 -0.98 -11.82 -16.98
CA ALA A 96 -2.33 -12.36 -16.94
C ALA A 96 -2.76 -12.87 -18.32
N SER A 97 -3.44 -14.03 -18.37
CA SER A 97 -4.07 -14.52 -19.58
C SER A 97 -5.34 -13.72 -19.91
N LEU A 98 -5.77 -13.74 -21.20
CA LEU A 98 -7.05 -13.11 -21.57
C LEU A 98 -8.25 -13.77 -20.90
N ASP A 99 -8.20 -15.08 -20.65
CA ASP A 99 -9.27 -15.79 -19.94
C ASP A 99 -9.39 -15.31 -18.49
N GLU A 100 -8.27 -15.13 -17.80
CA GLU A 100 -8.24 -14.57 -16.45
C GLU A 100 -8.80 -13.14 -16.40
N ILE A 101 -8.47 -12.31 -17.39
CA ILE A 101 -9.00 -10.95 -17.50
C ILE A 101 -10.49 -10.95 -17.73
N LYS A 102 -10.99 -11.90 -18.53
CA LYS A 102 -12.41 -12.11 -18.79
C LYS A 102 -13.15 -12.55 -17.54
N ASP A 103 -12.59 -13.51 -16.77
CA ASP A 103 -13.15 -13.98 -15.51
C ASP A 103 -13.21 -12.86 -14.45
N ASN A 104 -12.32 -11.89 -14.55
CA ASN A 104 -12.33 -10.66 -13.77
C ASN A 104 -13.21 -9.53 -14.36
N ASP A 105 -14.16 -9.82 -15.23
CA ASP A 105 -15.05 -8.84 -15.88
C ASP A 105 -14.28 -7.71 -16.61
N TYR A 106 -13.15 -8.02 -17.21
CA TYR A 106 -12.25 -7.04 -17.85
C TYR A 106 -11.82 -5.90 -16.90
N ASN A 107 -11.78 -6.18 -15.63
CA ASN A 107 -11.31 -5.24 -14.62
C ASN A 107 -9.77 -5.19 -14.63
N LEU A 108 -9.21 -4.03 -14.93
CA LEU A 108 -7.77 -3.82 -15.04
C LEU A 108 -7.15 -3.23 -13.74
N ASN A 109 -7.80 -3.45 -12.59
CA ASN A 109 -7.24 -3.02 -11.31
C ASN A 109 -6.03 -3.87 -10.94
N ILE A 110 -4.86 -3.27 -10.89
CA ILE A 110 -3.56 -3.95 -10.73
C ILE A 110 -3.51 -4.87 -9.51
N PRO A 111 -4.01 -4.47 -8.30
CA PRO A 111 -4.01 -5.36 -7.13
C PRO A 111 -4.81 -6.67 -7.28
N ARG A 112 -5.54 -6.86 -8.37
CA ARG A 112 -6.18 -8.15 -8.67
C ARG A 112 -5.24 -9.15 -9.32
N TYR A 113 -4.13 -8.68 -9.88
CA TYR A 113 -3.17 -9.46 -10.64
C TYR A 113 -1.81 -9.49 -9.96
N VAL A 114 -1.39 -8.37 -9.38
CA VAL A 114 -0.14 -8.27 -8.64
C VAL A 114 -0.49 -8.19 -7.16
N ASP A 115 -0.18 -9.26 -6.41
CA ASP A 115 -0.37 -9.28 -4.96
C ASP A 115 0.81 -8.59 -4.28
N THR A 116 0.57 -7.38 -3.78
CA THR A 116 1.55 -6.60 -3.04
C THR A 116 1.39 -6.74 -1.52
N PHE A 117 0.53 -7.68 -1.07
CA PHE A 117 0.30 -7.89 0.34
C PHE A 117 1.56 -8.42 1.02
N GLU A 118 2.01 -7.74 2.04
CA GLU A 118 3.02 -8.23 2.97
C GLU A 118 2.30 -8.83 4.17
N GLU A 119 2.53 -10.11 4.44
CA GLU A 119 2.08 -10.70 5.70
C GLU A 119 2.76 -9.92 6.84
N GLU A 120 1.95 -9.23 7.65
CA GLU A 120 2.46 -8.64 8.88
C GLU A 120 2.97 -9.75 9.79
N GLU A 121 4.14 -9.55 10.38
CA GLU A 121 4.66 -10.48 11.37
C GLU A 121 3.61 -10.67 12.48
N PRO A 122 3.32 -11.91 12.88
CA PRO A 122 2.34 -12.17 13.92
C PRO A 122 2.75 -11.44 15.20
N ILE A 123 1.88 -10.56 15.68
CA ILE A 123 2.12 -9.82 16.92
C ILE A 123 2.10 -10.83 18.08
N ASP A 124 3.23 -10.96 18.76
CA ASP A 124 3.34 -11.74 19.99
C ASP A 124 2.64 -10.97 21.12
N LEU A 125 1.40 -11.38 21.39
CA LEU A 125 0.56 -10.75 22.41
C LEU A 125 1.16 -10.87 23.81
N ASP A 126 1.87 -11.95 24.10
CA ASP A 126 2.48 -12.17 25.42
C ASP A 126 3.65 -11.20 25.63
N LEU A 127 4.46 -10.99 24.57
CA LEU A 127 5.54 -10.01 24.59
C LEU A 127 5.02 -8.58 24.78
N VAL A 128 3.97 -8.21 24.05
CA VAL A 128 3.32 -6.90 24.18
C VAL A 128 2.73 -6.70 25.58
N GLN A 129 2.11 -7.73 26.14
CA GLN A 129 1.55 -7.66 27.50
C GLN A 129 2.64 -7.52 28.56
N GLN A 130 3.78 -8.17 28.36
CA GLN A 130 4.94 -8.02 29.24
C GLN A 130 5.52 -6.62 29.18
N GLN A 131 5.69 -6.05 27.97
CA GLN A 131 6.15 -4.69 27.78
C GLN A 131 5.22 -3.66 28.44
N LEU A 132 3.90 -3.84 28.30
CA LEU A 132 2.91 -2.98 28.98
C LEU A 132 3.06 -3.07 30.50
N SER A 133 3.22 -4.27 31.06
CA SER A 133 3.42 -4.45 32.53
C SER A 133 4.71 -3.78 33.01
N ASP A 134 5.76 -3.80 32.23
CA ASP A 134 7.03 -3.19 32.59
C ASP A 134 6.95 -1.66 32.52
N ILE A 135 6.26 -1.10 31.51
CA ILE A 135 5.98 0.34 31.43
C ILE A 135 5.11 0.80 32.61
N ASP A 136 4.09 0.03 32.99
CA ASP A 136 3.23 0.36 34.15
C ASP A 136 4.03 0.42 35.46
N LYS A 137 5.04 -0.46 35.62
CA LYS A 137 5.96 -0.40 36.78
C LYS A 137 6.82 0.85 36.74
N GLU A 138 7.42 1.18 35.58
CA GLU A 138 8.23 2.40 35.43
C GLU A 138 7.39 3.66 35.74
N ILE A 139 6.16 3.71 35.28
CA ILE A 139 5.22 4.80 35.61
C ILE A 139 5.01 4.90 37.11
N ALA A 140 4.74 3.77 37.79
CA ALA A 140 4.52 3.76 39.24
C ALA A 140 5.75 4.21 40.03
N ASP A 141 6.94 3.82 39.60
CA ASP A 141 8.21 4.24 40.21
C ASP A 141 8.42 5.75 40.07
N VAL A 142 8.24 6.29 38.86
CA VAL A 142 8.37 7.74 38.61
C VAL A 142 7.30 8.54 39.35
N GLU A 143 6.05 8.05 39.42
CA GLU A 143 5.00 8.69 40.21
C GLU A 143 5.36 8.72 41.73
N SER A 144 5.98 7.64 42.21
CA SER A 144 6.45 7.58 43.61
C SER A 144 7.54 8.60 43.89
N GLU A 145 8.51 8.74 42.97
CA GLU A 145 9.57 9.75 43.07
C GLU A 145 9.00 11.18 43.05
N ILE A 146 8.10 11.46 42.12
CA ILE A 146 7.44 12.77 42.04
C ILE A 146 6.69 13.08 43.34
N ASN A 147 5.96 12.10 43.88
CA ASN A 147 5.23 12.27 45.13
C ASN A 147 6.19 12.55 46.34
N ASN A 148 7.38 11.96 46.34
CA ASN A 148 8.38 12.21 47.35
C ASN A 148 8.96 13.65 47.26
N TYR A 149 9.29 14.11 46.05
CA TYR A 149 9.74 15.48 45.82
C TYR A 149 8.65 16.52 46.18
N LEU A 150 7.40 16.25 45.85
CA LEU A 150 6.28 17.14 46.21
C LEU A 150 6.08 17.23 47.73
N LYS A 151 6.32 16.14 48.45
CA LYS A 151 6.27 16.14 49.94
C LYS A 151 7.45 16.97 50.53
N GLU A 152 8.66 16.83 49.99
CA GLU A 152 9.82 17.59 50.41
C GLU A 152 9.64 19.09 50.16
N LEU A 153 8.99 19.46 49.07
CA LEU A 153 8.68 20.85 48.70
C LEU A 153 7.49 21.44 49.47
N GLY A 154 6.81 20.65 50.30
CA GLY A 154 5.63 21.10 51.05
C GLY A 154 4.40 21.41 50.19
N VAL A 155 4.36 20.91 48.94
CA VAL A 155 3.22 21.09 48.03
C VAL A 155 2.18 20.03 48.34
N LEU A 156 0.97 20.48 48.68
CA LEU A 156 -0.17 19.58 48.94
C LEU A 156 -0.53 18.77 47.68
N LYS A 157 -0.78 17.45 47.85
CA LYS A 157 -1.14 16.54 46.80
C LYS A 157 -2.24 17.11 45.89
N HIS A 158 -1.92 17.42 44.66
CA HIS A 158 -2.93 17.48 43.60
C HIS A 158 -3.16 16.05 43.11
N ASP A 159 -4.39 15.57 43.22
CA ASP A 159 -4.78 14.20 42.86
C ASP A 159 -4.75 14.06 41.32
N TRP A 160 -3.63 13.59 40.79
CA TRP A 160 -3.41 13.37 39.35
C TRP A 160 -4.05 12.05 38.88
N THR A 161 -4.52 11.21 39.81
CA THR A 161 -4.99 9.84 39.51
C THR A 161 -6.30 9.80 38.72
N HIS A 162 -7.03 10.92 38.57
CA HIS A 162 -8.36 10.92 37.94
C HIS A 162 -8.38 11.20 36.44
N LYS A 163 -7.26 11.51 35.79
CA LYS A 163 -7.27 11.97 34.39
C LYS A 163 -7.08 10.85 33.36
N TYR A 164 -6.55 9.70 33.75
CA TYR A 164 -6.25 8.59 32.80
C TYR A 164 -7.04 7.31 33.00
N SER A 165 -7.95 7.24 33.98
CA SER A 165 -8.76 6.03 34.26
C SER A 165 -9.96 5.83 33.32
N ARG A 166 -10.07 6.56 32.19
CA ARG A 166 -11.23 6.49 31.28
C ARG A 166 -10.94 5.98 29.88
N ILE A 167 -9.89 5.25 29.65
CA ILE A 167 -9.79 4.48 28.40
C ILE A 167 -10.31 3.07 28.69
N LYS A 168 -11.62 2.90 28.61
CA LYS A 168 -12.22 1.56 28.53
C LYS A 168 -11.98 1.03 27.12
N ILE A 169 -11.04 0.11 26.98
CA ILE A 169 -10.92 -0.71 25.78
C ILE A 169 -12.13 -1.64 25.77
N PRO A 170 -13.00 -1.61 24.74
CA PRO A 170 -14.08 -2.57 24.63
C PRO A 170 -13.47 -3.97 24.47
N ARG A 171 -13.88 -4.90 25.30
CA ARG A 171 -13.59 -6.33 25.10
C ARG A 171 -14.35 -6.77 23.84
N VAL A 172 -13.62 -7.24 22.83
CA VAL A 172 -14.15 -7.97 21.67
C VAL A 172 -14.46 -9.40 22.10
#